data_379af4fed94db9c876505f6f654d8a03
#
_entry.id   379af4fed94db9c876505f6f654d8a03
#
_cell.length_a   1.000
_cell.length_b   1.000
_cell.length_c   1.000
_cell.angle_alpha   90.00
_cell.angle_beta   90.00
_cell.angle_gamma   90.00
#
_symmetry.space_group_name_H-M   'P 1'
#
loop_
_entity.id
_entity.type
_entity.pdbx_description
1 polymer ?
#
loop_
_entity_poly.entity_id
_entity_poly.type
_entity_poly.pdbx_seq_one_letter_code
_entity_poly.pdbx_strand_id
1 'polypeptide(L)'
;MTKQVQFRKGTTAEHFNFTGALAEITVDTDKNTAVVHDGSTPGGFELAKARWTFVSGAYSLGTNQKYTVDSQNTSGGYSLTMPTPRAVGDWVWIEDFANFFSIHPVSVTSVYSFENGHLVRESSPFIMDVSGASVTFIWNGTLWKVFNNRAS
;
A
#
# COMPACT_ATOMS: atom_id res chain seq x y z
N MET A 1 1.16 -42.12 -7.48
CA MET A 1 0.23 -40.98 -7.34
C MET A 1 0.96 -39.89 -6.59
N THR A 2 1.07 -38.71 -7.17
CA THR A 2 1.66 -37.53 -6.51
C THR A 2 0.63 -36.99 -5.51
N LYS A 3 0.97 -36.92 -4.22
CA LYS A 3 0.11 -36.29 -3.20
C LYS A 3 0.26 -34.77 -3.32
N GLN A 4 -0.84 -34.06 -3.53
CA GLN A 4 -0.88 -32.61 -3.55
C GLN A 4 -1.44 -32.10 -2.21
N VAL A 5 -0.73 -31.17 -1.57
CA VAL A 5 -1.23 -30.44 -0.41
C VAL A 5 -1.76 -29.09 -0.92
N GLN A 6 -2.99 -28.76 -0.55
CA GLN A 6 -3.60 -27.47 -0.87
C GLN A 6 -3.91 -26.74 0.42
N PHE A 7 -3.47 -25.48 0.52
CA PHE A 7 -3.84 -24.61 1.63
C PHE A 7 -5.31 -24.17 1.54
N ARG A 8 -5.90 -23.86 2.68
CA ARG A 8 -7.19 -23.15 2.71
C ARG A 8 -7.00 -21.81 1.97
N LYS A 9 -8.01 -21.43 1.19
CA LYS A 9 -7.98 -20.20 0.40
C LYS A 9 -9.31 -19.48 0.49
N GLY A 10 -9.30 -18.19 0.23
CA GLY A 10 -10.47 -17.33 0.15
C GLY A 10 -10.15 -16.02 -0.57
N THR A 11 -11.17 -15.25 -0.87
CA THR A 11 -11.05 -13.87 -1.35
C THR A 11 -10.60 -12.93 -0.23
N THR A 12 -10.17 -11.72 -0.57
CA THR A 12 -9.86 -10.69 0.44
C THR A 12 -11.07 -10.40 1.34
N ALA A 13 -12.28 -10.38 0.78
CA ALA A 13 -13.51 -10.14 1.54
C ALA A 13 -13.82 -11.27 2.53
N GLU A 14 -13.57 -12.53 2.14
CA GLU A 14 -13.75 -13.69 3.03
C GLU A 14 -12.71 -13.70 4.16
N HIS A 15 -11.46 -13.30 3.87
CA HIS A 15 -10.41 -13.17 4.90
C HIS A 15 -10.73 -12.08 5.92
N PHE A 16 -11.38 -10.99 5.51
CA PHE A 16 -11.63 -9.83 6.39
C PHE A 16 -12.25 -10.18 7.74
N ASN A 17 -13.18 -11.15 7.77
CA ASN A 17 -13.86 -11.59 8.98
C ASN A 17 -13.41 -12.98 9.48
N PHE A 18 -12.46 -13.61 8.79
CA PHE A 18 -11.98 -14.94 9.13
C PHE A 18 -10.84 -14.86 10.14
N THR A 19 -11.01 -15.53 11.29
CA THR A 19 -9.95 -15.73 12.28
C THR A 19 -9.44 -17.16 12.14
N GLY A 20 -8.28 -17.32 11.54
CA GLY A 20 -7.62 -18.64 11.43
C GLY A 20 -7.00 -19.08 12.75
N ALA A 21 -6.70 -20.35 12.88
CA ALA A 21 -6.01 -20.90 14.05
C ALA A 21 -4.58 -20.32 14.18
N LEU A 22 -4.02 -20.39 15.37
CA LEU A 22 -2.63 -19.99 15.60
C LEU A 22 -1.68 -20.74 14.66
N ALA A 23 -0.85 -19.99 13.93
CA ALA A 23 0.10 -20.49 12.94
C ALA A 23 -0.56 -21.12 11.68
N GLU A 24 -1.88 -20.96 11.49
CA GLU A 24 -2.53 -21.35 10.23
C GLU A 24 -2.05 -20.43 9.10
N ILE A 25 -1.78 -21.01 7.93
CA ILE A 25 -1.47 -20.27 6.70
C ILE A 25 -2.63 -20.47 5.72
N THR A 26 -3.19 -19.38 5.22
CA THR A 26 -4.20 -19.37 4.17
C THR A 26 -3.71 -18.62 2.94
N VAL A 27 -4.43 -18.67 1.82
CA VAL A 27 -4.10 -17.96 0.58
C VAL A 27 -5.24 -17.00 0.24
N ASP A 28 -4.93 -15.71 0.18
CA ASP A 28 -5.81 -14.69 -0.41
C ASP A 28 -5.70 -14.77 -1.93
N THR A 29 -6.78 -15.18 -2.58
CA THR A 29 -6.81 -15.42 -4.03
C THR A 29 -6.92 -14.14 -4.85
N ASP A 30 -7.48 -13.07 -4.29
CA ASP A 30 -7.56 -11.78 -4.99
C ASP A 30 -6.20 -11.10 -5.02
N LYS A 31 -5.46 -11.21 -3.93
CA LYS A 31 -4.13 -10.61 -3.79
C LYS A 31 -2.98 -11.54 -4.19
N ASN A 32 -3.26 -12.84 -4.38
CA ASN A 32 -2.23 -13.88 -4.62
C ASN A 32 -1.11 -13.83 -3.57
N THR A 33 -1.48 -13.79 -2.29
CA THR A 33 -0.54 -13.74 -1.17
C THR A 33 -0.92 -14.75 -0.10
N ALA A 34 0.07 -15.18 0.68
CA ALA A 34 -0.18 -15.97 1.88
C ALA A 34 -0.54 -15.06 3.05
N VAL A 35 -1.40 -15.55 3.93
CA VAL A 35 -1.83 -14.88 5.15
C VAL A 35 -1.51 -15.80 6.33
N VAL A 36 -0.81 -15.29 7.32
CA VAL A 36 -0.49 -16.02 8.56
C VAL A 36 -1.44 -15.58 9.66
N HIS A 37 -2.03 -16.53 10.39
CA HIS A 37 -2.99 -16.27 11.45
C HIS A 37 -2.37 -16.51 12.84
N ASP A 38 -2.78 -15.66 13.79
CA ASP A 38 -2.36 -15.71 15.20
C ASP A 38 -3.42 -16.31 16.15
N GLY A 39 -4.53 -16.77 15.60
CA GLY A 39 -5.65 -17.33 16.36
C GLY A 39 -6.62 -16.28 16.94
N SER A 40 -6.35 -14.98 16.76
CA SER A 40 -7.12 -13.91 17.40
C SER A 40 -7.49 -12.76 16.45
N THR A 41 -6.61 -12.41 15.52
CA THR A 41 -6.79 -11.26 14.63
C THR A 41 -7.64 -11.64 13.41
N PRO A 42 -8.85 -11.07 13.22
CA PRO A 42 -9.61 -11.24 12.01
C PRO A 42 -8.82 -10.74 10.78
N GLY A 43 -8.82 -11.51 9.71
CA GLY A 43 -8.07 -11.23 8.49
C GLY A 43 -6.61 -11.66 8.52
N GLY A 44 -6.04 -11.96 9.68
CA GLY A 44 -4.64 -12.38 9.83
C GLY A 44 -3.63 -11.33 9.32
N PHE A 45 -2.41 -11.78 9.06
CA PHE A 45 -1.27 -10.95 8.62
C PHE A 45 -0.81 -11.38 7.23
N GLU A 46 -0.93 -10.50 6.26
CA GLU A 46 -0.45 -10.76 4.90
C GLU A 46 1.07 -10.76 4.84
N LEU A 47 1.64 -11.70 4.09
CA LEU A 47 3.05 -11.62 3.73
C LEU A 47 3.25 -10.49 2.74
N ALA A 48 4.21 -9.59 3.00
CA ALA A 48 4.51 -8.47 2.13
C ALA A 48 4.89 -8.95 0.71
N LYS A 49 4.26 -8.38 -0.31
CA LYS A 49 4.63 -8.65 -1.69
C LYS A 49 6.02 -8.07 -1.98
N ALA A 50 6.93 -8.90 -2.45
CA ALA A 50 8.23 -8.43 -2.95
C ALA A 50 8.10 -7.70 -4.30
N ARG A 51 6.96 -7.82 -4.97
CA ARG A 51 6.73 -7.32 -6.33
C ARG A 51 6.11 -5.93 -6.32
N TRP A 52 6.60 -5.03 -7.20
CA TRP A 52 5.99 -3.75 -7.46
C TRP A 52 4.68 -3.90 -8.25
N THR A 53 3.67 -3.10 -7.88
CA THR A 53 2.44 -2.98 -8.67
C THR A 53 2.57 -1.75 -9.57
N PHE A 54 2.47 -1.94 -10.89
CA PHE A 54 2.49 -0.84 -11.85
C PHE A 54 1.12 -0.14 -11.89
N VAL A 55 1.13 1.19 -11.84
CA VAL A 55 -0.06 2.05 -11.82
C VAL A 55 0.11 3.18 -12.82
N SER A 56 -0.85 3.35 -13.73
CA SER A 56 -0.85 4.40 -14.76
C SER A 56 -2.16 5.19 -14.82
N GLY A 57 -2.84 5.36 -13.70
CA GLY A 57 -4.11 6.08 -13.58
C GLY A 57 -4.59 6.12 -12.13
N ALA A 58 -5.77 6.66 -11.89
CA ALA A 58 -6.38 6.69 -10.56
C ALA A 58 -6.49 5.27 -9.97
N TYR A 59 -6.04 5.10 -8.73
CA TYR A 59 -5.93 3.78 -8.11
C TYR A 59 -6.13 3.83 -6.60
N SER A 60 -6.76 2.78 -6.05
CA SER A 60 -6.86 2.57 -4.61
C SER A 60 -5.73 1.68 -4.13
N LEU A 61 -4.87 2.23 -3.30
CA LEU A 61 -3.68 1.56 -2.78
C LEU A 61 -4.05 0.56 -1.67
N GLY A 62 -3.26 -0.50 -1.53
CA GLY A 62 -3.33 -1.44 -0.40
C GLY A 62 -2.23 -1.20 0.61
N THR A 63 -2.43 -1.64 1.86
CA THR A 63 -1.38 -1.65 2.90
C THR A 63 -0.28 -2.66 2.57
N ASN A 64 0.93 -2.37 3.04
CA ASN A 64 2.11 -3.24 2.93
C ASN A 64 2.47 -3.60 1.47
N GLN A 65 2.31 -2.62 0.57
CA GLN A 65 2.54 -2.78 -0.86
C GLN A 65 3.42 -1.68 -1.45
N LYS A 66 4.07 -2.04 -2.55
CA LYS A 66 4.95 -1.17 -3.36
C LYS A 66 4.29 -0.85 -4.69
N TYR A 67 4.34 0.42 -5.07
CA TYR A 67 3.76 0.91 -6.32
C TYR A 67 4.78 1.66 -7.14
N THR A 68 4.91 1.30 -8.40
CA THR A 68 5.60 2.10 -9.39
C THR A 68 4.58 2.80 -10.26
N VAL A 69 4.63 4.12 -10.28
CA VAL A 69 3.57 4.99 -10.78
C VAL A 69 4.04 5.73 -12.01
N ASP A 70 3.32 5.57 -13.13
CA ASP A 70 3.57 6.27 -14.38
C ASP A 70 2.53 7.36 -14.60
N SER A 71 2.93 8.63 -14.52
CA SER A 71 2.07 9.78 -14.80
C SER A 71 2.31 10.40 -16.18
N GLN A 72 3.19 9.82 -17.00
CA GLN A 72 3.61 10.40 -18.30
C GLN A 72 2.43 10.63 -19.25
N ASN A 73 1.47 9.73 -19.30
CA ASN A 73 0.37 9.76 -20.26
C ASN A 73 -0.92 10.39 -19.70
N THR A 74 -0.85 11.08 -18.57
CA THR A 74 -2.01 11.70 -17.94
C THR A 74 -1.88 13.22 -17.98
N SER A 75 -2.65 13.90 -18.83
CA SER A 75 -2.70 15.37 -18.82
C SER A 75 -3.30 15.87 -17.49
N GLY A 76 -2.47 16.48 -16.64
CA GLY A 76 -2.91 17.06 -15.37
C GLY A 76 -2.78 16.15 -14.13
N GLY A 77 -2.14 14.98 -14.26
CA GLY A 77 -1.94 14.07 -13.15
C GLY A 77 -3.20 13.26 -12.78
N TYR A 78 -3.14 12.49 -11.71
CA TYR A 78 -4.27 11.71 -11.18
C TYR A 78 -4.15 11.46 -9.68
N SER A 79 -5.21 10.90 -9.09
CA SER A 79 -5.26 10.66 -7.65
C SER A 79 -5.04 9.18 -7.31
N LEU A 80 -4.22 8.97 -6.29
CA LEU A 80 -4.07 7.70 -5.61
C LEU A 80 -4.77 7.79 -4.26
N THR A 81 -5.61 6.82 -3.92
CA THR A 81 -6.32 6.79 -2.64
C THR A 81 -5.59 5.88 -1.68
N MET A 82 -5.19 6.42 -0.53
CA MET A 82 -4.56 5.64 0.54
C MET A 82 -5.52 4.62 1.14
N PRO A 83 -5.01 3.46 1.55
CA PRO A 83 -5.83 2.45 2.23
C PRO A 83 -6.22 2.92 3.63
N THR A 84 -7.29 2.31 4.18
CA THR A 84 -7.55 2.35 5.62
C THR A 84 -6.53 1.45 6.32
N PRO A 85 -5.64 1.99 7.17
CA PRO A 85 -4.65 1.18 7.88
C PRO A 85 -5.31 0.31 8.95
N ARG A 86 -4.74 -0.85 9.22
CA ARG A 86 -5.24 -1.81 10.22
C ARG A 86 -4.40 -1.82 11.49
N ALA A 87 -3.09 -1.61 11.35
CA ALA A 87 -2.15 -1.67 12.47
C ALA A 87 -1.08 -0.57 12.35
N VAL A 88 -0.53 -0.17 13.49
CA VAL A 88 0.68 0.67 13.52
C VAL A 88 1.80 -0.06 12.79
N GLY A 89 2.48 0.66 11.90
CA GLY A 89 3.53 0.09 11.05
C GLY A 89 3.03 -0.32 9.66
N ASP A 90 1.74 -0.31 9.37
CA ASP A 90 1.25 -0.45 7.99
C ASP A 90 1.90 0.62 7.11
N TRP A 91 2.30 0.22 5.91
CA TRP A 91 3.05 1.11 5.03
C TRP A 91 2.56 1.04 3.58
N VAL A 92 2.88 2.08 2.81
CA VAL A 92 2.72 2.17 1.36
C VAL A 92 3.98 2.81 0.78
N TRP A 93 4.55 2.22 -0.26
CA TRP A 93 5.70 2.80 -0.96
C TRP A 93 5.31 3.12 -2.40
N ILE A 94 5.55 4.37 -2.81
CA ILE A 94 5.24 4.88 -4.14
C ILE A 94 6.54 5.42 -4.77
N GLU A 95 6.78 5.04 -6.01
CA GLU A 95 7.93 5.46 -6.80
C GLU A 95 7.51 5.99 -8.16
N ASP A 96 8.10 7.11 -8.58
CA ASP A 96 7.91 7.70 -9.91
C ASP A 96 8.65 6.86 -10.97
N PHE A 97 7.90 6.10 -11.76
CA PHE A 97 8.46 5.20 -12.78
C PHE A 97 9.13 5.94 -13.93
N ALA A 98 8.52 7.01 -14.42
CA ALA A 98 8.91 7.68 -15.65
C ALA A 98 9.62 9.03 -15.44
N ASN A 99 9.84 9.44 -14.18
CA ASN A 99 10.38 10.76 -13.81
C ASN A 99 9.50 11.92 -14.29
N PHE A 100 8.19 11.81 -14.19
CA PHE A 100 7.23 12.78 -14.71
C PHE A 100 6.42 13.52 -13.64
N PHE A 101 6.60 13.24 -12.35
CA PHE A 101 5.81 13.88 -11.30
C PHE A 101 5.93 15.39 -11.26
N SER A 102 7.05 15.98 -11.68
CA SER A 102 7.19 17.45 -11.77
C SER A 102 6.37 18.06 -12.91
N ILE A 103 6.00 17.28 -13.91
CA ILE A 103 5.21 17.72 -15.09
C ILE A 103 3.74 17.35 -14.90
N HIS A 104 3.50 16.15 -14.40
CA HIS A 104 2.17 15.60 -14.13
C HIS A 104 2.11 15.12 -12.67
N PRO A 105 1.86 16.04 -11.70
CA PRO A 105 1.83 15.71 -10.29
C PRO A 105 0.78 14.66 -9.95
N VAL A 106 1.10 13.81 -8.98
CA VAL A 106 0.20 12.80 -8.47
C VAL A 106 -0.30 13.21 -7.09
N SER A 107 -1.62 13.24 -6.92
CA SER A 107 -2.27 13.56 -5.65
C SER A 107 -2.49 12.28 -4.86
N VAL A 108 -2.01 12.22 -3.64
CA VAL A 108 -2.27 11.09 -2.71
C VAL A 108 -3.33 11.52 -1.71
N THR A 109 -4.51 10.94 -1.81
CA THR A 109 -5.67 11.27 -0.97
C THR A 109 -5.83 10.29 0.20
N SER A 110 -6.24 10.78 1.36
CA SER A 110 -6.51 9.97 2.54
C SER A 110 -7.58 10.62 3.40
N VAL A 111 -8.31 9.83 4.19
CA VAL A 111 -9.18 10.32 5.28
C VAL A 111 -8.36 10.75 6.51
N TYR A 112 -7.08 10.42 6.53
CA TYR A 112 -6.14 10.77 7.60
C TYR A 112 -5.16 11.83 7.11
N SER A 113 -4.60 12.62 8.03
CA SER A 113 -3.55 13.60 7.74
C SER A 113 -2.22 12.90 7.42
N PHE A 114 -1.36 13.64 6.74
CA PHE A 114 0.03 13.28 6.49
C PHE A 114 0.95 14.10 7.40
N GLU A 115 2.10 13.56 7.78
CA GLU A 115 3.14 14.29 8.51
C GLU A 115 4.50 13.97 7.90
N ASN A 116 5.16 14.99 7.38
CA ASN A 116 6.52 14.88 6.85
C ASN A 116 7.57 14.87 7.96
N GLY A 117 8.84 14.58 7.62
CA GLY A 117 9.95 14.46 8.57
C GLY A 117 10.27 15.71 9.40
N HIS A 118 9.65 16.86 9.11
CA HIS A 118 9.79 18.10 9.86
C HIS A 118 8.61 18.37 10.81
N LEU A 119 7.80 17.35 11.12
CA LEU A 119 6.60 17.43 11.98
C LEU A 119 5.53 18.39 11.44
N VAL A 120 5.59 18.73 10.15
CA VAL A 120 4.54 19.51 9.49
C VAL A 120 3.41 18.59 9.12
N ARG A 121 2.23 18.86 9.66
CA ARG A 121 1.01 18.16 9.28
C ARG A 121 0.45 18.78 8.01
N GLU A 122 0.24 17.93 7.03
CA GLU A 122 -0.40 18.29 5.77
C GLU A 122 -1.78 17.66 5.70
N SER A 123 -2.75 18.46 5.23
CA SER A 123 -4.08 17.93 4.92
C SER A 123 -4.01 17.12 3.62
N SER A 124 -4.96 16.19 3.44
CA SER A 124 -5.16 15.54 2.15
C SER A 124 -5.63 16.58 1.10
N PRO A 125 -5.14 16.53 -0.16
CA PRO A 125 -4.19 15.55 -0.68
C PRO A 125 -2.71 15.90 -0.38
N PHE A 126 -1.87 14.88 -0.25
CA PHE A 126 -0.42 15.03 -0.33
C PHE A 126 -0.02 15.04 -1.81
N ILE A 127 0.74 16.04 -2.25
CA ILE A 127 1.11 16.20 -3.65
C ILE A 127 2.53 15.68 -3.88
N MET A 128 2.67 14.74 -4.80
CA MET A 128 3.94 14.26 -5.32
C MET A 128 4.24 14.98 -6.64
N ASP A 129 5.08 16.01 -6.59
CA ASP A 129 5.41 16.91 -7.71
C ASP A 129 6.91 16.96 -8.03
N VAL A 130 7.68 16.02 -7.51
CA VAL A 130 9.13 15.93 -7.74
C VAL A 130 9.45 14.71 -8.59
N SER A 131 10.03 14.92 -9.76
CA SER A 131 10.45 13.84 -10.66
C SER A 131 11.48 12.92 -10.03
N GLY A 132 11.30 11.61 -10.21
CA GLY A 132 12.10 10.57 -9.60
C GLY A 132 11.91 10.44 -8.10
N ALA A 133 10.79 10.96 -7.55
CA ALA A 133 10.47 10.80 -6.14
C ALA A 133 10.23 9.33 -5.78
N SER A 134 10.74 8.96 -4.62
CA SER A 134 10.47 7.67 -3.96
C SER A 134 10.00 7.97 -2.55
N VAL A 135 8.73 7.72 -2.25
CA VAL A 135 8.07 8.13 -1.01
C VAL A 135 7.48 6.92 -0.30
N THR A 136 7.79 6.78 0.97
CA THR A 136 7.21 5.76 1.85
C THR A 136 6.28 6.43 2.86
N PHE A 137 5.07 5.94 2.98
CA PHE A 137 4.09 6.32 3.98
C PHE A 137 4.00 5.22 5.02
N ILE A 138 4.14 5.56 6.31
CA ILE A 138 4.02 4.61 7.43
C ILE A 138 2.97 5.10 8.41
N TRP A 139 2.01 4.24 8.74
CA TRP A 139 0.96 4.53 9.70
C TRP A 139 1.49 4.49 11.14
N ASN A 140 1.30 5.56 11.90
CA ASN A 140 1.75 5.65 13.31
C ASN A 140 0.62 5.44 14.34
N GLY A 141 -0.58 5.07 13.90
CA GLY A 141 -1.76 4.92 14.74
C GLY A 141 -2.73 6.12 14.69
N THR A 142 -2.31 7.27 14.13
CA THR A 142 -3.12 8.49 14.05
C THR A 142 -3.07 9.15 12.67
N LEU A 143 -1.92 9.10 12.01
CA LEU A 143 -1.67 9.72 10.72
C LEU A 143 -0.60 8.95 9.93
N TRP A 144 -0.45 9.30 8.67
CA TRP A 144 0.60 8.76 7.80
C TRP A 144 1.88 9.58 7.93
N LYS A 145 2.95 8.98 8.46
CA LYS A 145 4.30 9.53 8.42
C LYS A 145 4.85 9.41 7.01
N VAL A 146 5.38 10.50 6.48
CA VAL A 146 5.93 10.57 5.13
C VAL A 146 7.45 10.56 5.17
N PHE A 147 8.06 9.61 4.48
CA PHE A 147 9.50 9.49 4.31
C PHE A 147 9.83 9.63 2.83
N ASN A 148 10.58 10.67 2.47
CA ASN A 148 11.07 10.86 1.12
C ASN A 148 12.50 10.31 1.04
N ASN A 149 12.71 9.31 0.17
CA ASN A 149 14.00 8.65 0.00
C ASN A 149 14.88 9.29 -1.07
N ARG A 150 14.50 10.47 -1.58
CA ARG A 150 15.36 11.20 -2.50
C ARG A 150 16.43 11.95 -1.71
N ALA A 151 17.71 11.60 -1.94
CA ALA A 151 18.83 12.47 -1.58
C ALA A 151 18.70 13.76 -2.41
N SER A 152 18.57 14.89 -1.72
CA SER A 152 18.64 16.22 -2.30
C SER A 152 20.03 16.51 -2.81
#